data_64e2787a663c358097511f1c825b2a50
#
_entry.id   64e2787a663c358097511f1c825b2a50
#
_cell.length_a   1.000
_cell.length_b   1.000
_cell.length_c   1.000
_cell.angle_alpha   90.00
_cell.angle_beta   90.00
_cell.angle_gamma   90.00
#
_symmetry.space_group_name_H-M   'P 1'
#
loop_
_entity.id
_entity.type
_entity.pdbx_description
1 polymer ?
#
loop_
_entity_poly.entity_id
_entity_poly.type
_entity_poly.pdbx_seq_one_letter_code
_entity_poly.pdbx_strand_id
1 'polypeptide(L)'
;MAADSLIVGKEVFRGYRLKQLLGKGSYGTVWAAENEQGQAVAMKFLPSADGTANRLEIRAIQMISELHHPNLTPVHQVWSYKKYFVVAMELADGSMLDLHDVYQTEYGTPIEPKYLTDLLAQAAGALDFLNARQHTVDGMKVSIQHCDIKPSNLLLFGDTVKLADFGLSASTNVPVKLHRAVGTPAYMAPEVMQGRLSDWSDQFSLGVTYTYLRTGKLPWNEKVMSETYLVAPPDLTILPERERPIVGRALATVPQDRWKSCGEMIEQLAETQKGTAGGSRLRTKPKTGR
;
A
#
# COMPACT_ATOMS: atom_id res chain seq x y z
N MET A 1 19.53 -31.05 6.48
CA MET A 1 18.76 -29.85 6.88
C MET A 1 18.54 -28.80 5.76
N ALA A 2 18.60 -29.21 4.48
CA ALA A 2 18.36 -28.31 3.32
C ALA A 2 16.93 -28.36 2.76
N ALA A 3 16.00 -29.07 3.41
CA ALA A 3 14.68 -29.38 2.85
C ALA A 3 13.61 -28.28 3.05
N ASP A 4 13.88 -27.21 3.78
CA ASP A 4 12.88 -26.21 4.15
C ASP A 4 13.03 -24.85 3.45
N SER A 5 14.03 -24.64 2.61
CA SER A 5 14.23 -23.41 1.87
C SER A 5 13.23 -23.29 0.71
N LEU A 6 12.61 -22.11 0.59
CA LEU A 6 11.87 -21.74 -0.61
C LEU A 6 12.89 -21.40 -1.70
N ILE A 7 12.84 -22.12 -2.82
CA ILE A 7 13.74 -21.94 -3.96
C ILE A 7 12.97 -22.03 -5.27
N VAL A 8 13.51 -21.45 -6.32
CA VAL A 8 12.95 -21.52 -7.67
C VAL A 8 12.80 -22.99 -8.11
N GLY A 9 11.70 -23.31 -8.78
CA GLY A 9 11.36 -24.65 -9.26
C GLY A 9 10.72 -25.55 -8.21
N LYS A 10 10.76 -25.17 -6.92
CA LYS A 10 10.16 -25.97 -5.84
C LYS A 10 8.64 -25.96 -5.97
N GLU A 11 8.09 -27.16 -5.97
CA GLU A 11 6.67 -27.35 -5.79
C GLU A 11 6.31 -27.16 -4.31
N VAL A 12 5.36 -26.26 -4.08
CA VAL A 12 4.74 -26.02 -2.78
C VAL A 12 3.33 -26.57 -2.82
N PHE A 13 2.66 -26.56 -1.69
CA PHE A 13 1.34 -27.17 -1.51
C PHE A 13 0.37 -26.95 -2.68
N ARG A 14 -0.38 -28.01 -3.09
CA ARG A 14 -1.43 -27.97 -4.13
C ARG A 14 -0.93 -27.65 -5.55
N GLY A 15 0.23 -28.13 -5.94
CA GLY A 15 0.70 -28.05 -7.33
C GLY A 15 1.24 -26.69 -7.74
N TYR A 16 1.37 -25.72 -6.79
CA TYR A 16 2.02 -24.45 -7.10
C TYR A 16 3.54 -24.61 -7.17
N ARG A 17 4.13 -24.12 -8.25
CA ARG A 17 5.59 -24.14 -8.48
C ARG A 17 6.16 -22.74 -8.43
N LEU A 18 7.10 -22.50 -7.52
CA LEU A 18 7.78 -21.20 -7.39
C LEU A 18 8.62 -20.89 -8.61
N LYS A 19 8.46 -19.69 -9.17
CA LYS A 19 9.17 -19.23 -10.38
C LYS A 19 10.23 -18.18 -10.05
N GLN A 20 9.86 -17.15 -9.27
CA GLN A 20 10.73 -16.01 -9.01
C GLN A 20 10.42 -15.42 -7.64
N LEU A 21 11.45 -15.02 -6.91
CA LEU A 21 11.29 -14.19 -5.71
C LEU A 21 10.98 -12.75 -6.15
N LEU A 22 9.80 -12.26 -5.79
CA LEU A 22 9.37 -10.89 -6.11
C LEU A 22 9.82 -9.89 -5.05
N GLY A 23 9.84 -10.32 -3.78
CA GLY A 23 10.24 -9.44 -2.69
C GLY A 23 10.48 -10.17 -1.38
N LYS A 24 11.30 -9.56 -0.53
CA LYS A 24 11.55 -9.99 0.85
C LYS A 24 11.34 -8.79 1.77
N GLY A 25 10.39 -8.90 2.66
CA GLY A 25 10.05 -7.88 3.65
C GLY A 25 10.21 -8.37 5.09
N SER A 26 9.92 -7.50 6.04
CA SER A 26 9.97 -7.79 7.48
C SER A 26 9.01 -8.92 7.89
N TYR A 27 7.92 -9.09 7.15
CA TYR A 27 6.83 -10.03 7.45
C TYR A 27 6.89 -11.31 6.60
N GLY A 28 7.86 -11.47 5.70
CA GLY A 28 7.97 -12.68 4.89
C GLY A 28 8.50 -12.45 3.49
N THR A 29 8.23 -13.40 2.60
CA THR A 29 8.67 -13.36 1.20
C THR A 29 7.48 -13.48 0.26
N VAL A 30 7.54 -12.77 -0.86
CA VAL A 30 6.55 -12.86 -1.94
C VAL A 30 7.21 -13.49 -3.16
N TRP A 31 6.55 -14.48 -3.74
CA TRP A 31 7.03 -15.24 -4.88
C TRP A 31 6.00 -15.20 -6.02
N ALA A 32 6.46 -15.06 -7.24
CA ALA A 32 5.69 -15.49 -8.40
C ALA A 32 5.68 -17.02 -8.44
N ALA A 33 4.52 -17.60 -8.65
CA ALA A 33 4.34 -19.03 -8.78
C ALA A 33 3.36 -19.34 -9.92
N GLU A 34 3.32 -20.57 -10.35
CA GLU A 34 2.41 -21.07 -11.38
C GLU A 34 1.71 -22.32 -10.85
N ASN A 35 0.41 -22.40 -11.03
CA ASN A 35 -0.37 -23.59 -10.67
C ASN A 35 -0.26 -24.67 -11.76
N GLU A 36 -0.89 -25.84 -11.53
CA GLU A 36 -0.91 -26.98 -12.48
C GLU A 36 -1.56 -26.61 -13.82
N GLN A 37 -2.44 -25.61 -13.86
CA GLN A 37 -3.09 -25.13 -15.07
C GLN A 37 -2.27 -24.06 -15.82
N GLY A 38 -1.05 -23.76 -15.35
CA GLY A 38 -0.20 -22.74 -15.95
C GLY A 38 -0.59 -21.30 -15.61
N GLN A 39 -1.48 -21.08 -14.63
CA GLN A 39 -1.88 -19.74 -14.21
C GLN A 39 -0.85 -19.16 -13.25
N ALA A 40 -0.38 -17.95 -13.53
CA ALA A 40 0.53 -17.21 -12.67
C ALA A 40 -0.20 -16.60 -11.49
N VAL A 41 0.40 -16.70 -10.29
CA VAL A 41 -0.11 -16.16 -9.03
C VAL A 41 1.04 -15.56 -8.22
N ALA A 42 0.73 -14.61 -7.35
CA ALA A 42 1.65 -14.18 -6.30
C ALA A 42 1.37 -14.99 -5.02
N MET A 43 2.45 -15.47 -4.38
CA MET A 43 2.36 -16.23 -3.14
C MET A 43 3.16 -15.55 -2.04
N LYS A 44 2.49 -15.07 -1.00
CA LYS A 44 3.12 -14.49 0.18
C LYS A 44 3.30 -15.57 1.25
N PHE A 45 4.54 -15.76 1.70
CA PHE A 45 4.92 -16.72 2.75
C PHE A 45 5.23 -15.96 4.04
N LEU A 46 4.40 -16.13 5.04
CA LEU A 46 4.49 -15.50 6.35
C LEU A 46 5.05 -16.53 7.34
N PRO A 47 6.20 -16.30 7.99
CA PRO A 47 6.75 -17.22 8.97
C PRO A 47 5.79 -17.44 10.14
N SER A 48 5.60 -18.68 10.57
CA SER A 48 4.66 -19.08 11.64
C SER A 48 5.36 -19.50 12.94
N ALA A 49 6.52 -18.90 13.28
CA ALA A 49 7.39 -19.47 14.31
C ALA A 49 6.82 -19.45 15.76
N ASP A 50 6.00 -18.44 16.15
CA ASP A 50 5.60 -18.28 17.57
C ASP A 50 4.12 -17.96 17.85
N GLY A 51 3.23 -18.18 16.93
CA GLY A 51 1.78 -18.25 17.16
C GLY A 51 1.01 -16.96 17.49
N THR A 52 1.64 -15.88 17.98
CA THR A 52 0.91 -14.68 18.42
C THR A 52 0.91 -13.52 17.41
N ALA A 53 2.04 -13.16 16.86
CA ALA A 53 2.10 -12.12 15.80
C ALA A 53 1.34 -12.53 14.55
N ASN A 54 1.44 -13.80 14.17
CA ASN A 54 0.72 -14.39 13.04
C ASN A 54 -0.80 -14.43 13.21
N ARG A 55 -1.33 -14.49 14.43
CA ARG A 55 -2.80 -14.54 14.63
C ARG A 55 -3.47 -13.24 14.23
N LEU A 56 -2.88 -12.09 14.50
CA LEU A 56 -3.43 -10.80 14.11
C LEU A 56 -3.37 -10.62 12.59
N GLU A 57 -2.23 -10.98 11.98
CA GLU A 57 -2.06 -10.92 10.53
C GLU A 57 -3.01 -11.87 9.80
N ILE A 58 -3.17 -13.10 10.27
CA ILE A 58 -4.12 -14.07 9.72
C ILE A 58 -5.56 -13.53 9.82
N ARG A 59 -5.96 -12.96 10.96
CA ARG A 59 -7.28 -12.36 11.13
C ARG A 59 -7.48 -11.18 10.18
N ALA A 60 -6.49 -10.31 10.03
CA ALA A 60 -6.55 -9.20 9.09
C ALA A 60 -6.74 -9.69 7.65
N ILE A 61 -5.97 -10.70 7.23
CA ILE A 61 -6.09 -11.30 5.89
C ILE A 61 -7.47 -11.97 5.71
N GLN A 62 -7.96 -12.71 6.69
CA GLN A 62 -9.29 -13.32 6.64
C GLN A 62 -10.40 -12.27 6.53
N MET A 63 -10.33 -11.21 7.34
CA MET A 63 -11.28 -10.10 7.30
C MET A 63 -11.30 -9.45 5.90
N ILE A 64 -10.14 -9.17 5.33
CA ILE A 64 -10.02 -8.54 4.01
C ILE A 64 -10.43 -9.48 2.88
N SER A 65 -10.20 -10.79 3.00
CA SER A 65 -10.59 -11.77 1.96
C SER A 65 -12.10 -11.84 1.72
N GLU A 66 -12.91 -11.38 2.67
CA GLU A 66 -14.37 -11.28 2.54
C GLU A 66 -14.83 -9.95 1.90
N LEU A 67 -13.93 -8.97 1.78
CA LEU A 67 -14.24 -7.67 1.19
C LEU A 67 -14.06 -7.70 -0.33
N HIS A 68 -15.03 -7.14 -1.04
CA HIS A 68 -15.02 -7.07 -2.49
C HIS A 68 -15.04 -5.60 -2.94
N HIS A 69 -13.95 -5.19 -3.57
CA HIS A 69 -13.82 -3.88 -4.21
C HIS A 69 -12.86 -4.00 -5.40
N PRO A 70 -13.11 -3.34 -6.55
CA PRO A 70 -12.27 -3.46 -7.75
C PRO A 70 -10.81 -3.09 -7.51
N ASN A 71 -10.54 -2.23 -6.53
CA ASN A 71 -9.20 -1.74 -6.19
C ASN A 71 -8.64 -2.35 -4.89
N LEU A 72 -9.13 -3.51 -4.46
CA LEU A 72 -8.49 -4.38 -3.47
C LEU A 72 -7.93 -5.61 -4.17
N THR A 73 -6.72 -6.03 -3.81
CA THR A 73 -6.12 -7.25 -4.36
C THR A 73 -6.87 -8.47 -3.82
N PRO A 74 -7.52 -9.27 -4.69
CA PRO A 74 -8.28 -10.42 -4.23
C PRO A 74 -7.35 -11.50 -3.69
N VAL A 75 -7.70 -12.03 -2.52
CA VAL A 75 -7.07 -13.23 -1.95
C VAL A 75 -7.75 -14.46 -2.56
N HIS A 76 -7.01 -15.25 -3.32
CA HIS A 76 -7.55 -16.44 -3.95
C HIS A 76 -7.66 -17.61 -2.97
N GLN A 77 -6.63 -17.77 -2.13
CA GLN A 77 -6.55 -18.90 -1.22
C GLN A 77 -5.57 -18.63 -0.08
N VAL A 78 -5.87 -19.23 1.07
CA VAL A 78 -5.01 -19.13 2.26
C VAL A 78 -4.87 -20.52 2.88
N TRP A 79 -3.66 -20.91 3.29
CA TRP A 79 -3.40 -22.19 3.95
C TRP A 79 -2.10 -22.19 4.76
N SER A 80 -1.92 -23.21 5.60
CA SER A 80 -0.65 -23.44 6.30
C SER A 80 0.22 -24.40 5.51
N TYR A 81 1.48 -24.06 5.34
CA TYR A 81 2.50 -24.90 4.70
C TYR A 81 3.77 -24.92 5.52
N LYS A 82 4.07 -26.05 6.15
CA LYS A 82 5.22 -26.21 7.06
C LYS A 82 5.17 -25.12 8.16
N LYS A 83 6.22 -24.30 8.23
CA LYS A 83 6.35 -23.16 9.14
C LYS A 83 5.85 -21.84 8.58
N TYR A 84 5.08 -21.87 7.48
CA TYR A 84 4.55 -20.69 6.84
C TYR A 84 3.03 -20.71 6.81
N PHE A 85 2.45 -19.54 6.96
CA PHE A 85 1.11 -19.24 6.49
C PHE A 85 1.24 -18.64 5.10
N VAL A 86 0.50 -19.19 4.15
CA VAL A 86 0.65 -18.86 2.74
C VAL A 86 -0.65 -18.21 2.22
N VAL A 87 -0.48 -17.09 1.53
CA VAL A 87 -1.56 -16.36 0.87
C VAL A 87 -1.30 -16.35 -0.63
N ALA A 88 -2.19 -16.95 -1.42
CA ALA A 88 -2.17 -16.84 -2.87
C ALA A 88 -3.10 -15.73 -3.32
N MET A 89 -2.61 -14.89 -4.21
CA MET A 89 -3.34 -13.72 -4.73
C MET A 89 -3.01 -13.52 -6.22
N GLU A 90 -3.74 -12.63 -6.85
CA GLU A 90 -3.48 -12.21 -8.23
C GLU A 90 -2.05 -11.68 -8.37
N LEU A 91 -1.34 -12.07 -9.45
CA LEU A 91 0.00 -11.57 -9.74
C LEU A 91 -0.11 -10.24 -10.47
N ALA A 92 0.45 -9.20 -9.88
CA ALA A 92 0.50 -7.86 -10.46
C ALA A 92 1.59 -7.73 -11.53
N ASP A 93 1.43 -6.76 -12.42
CA ASP A 93 2.46 -6.38 -13.40
C ASP A 93 3.65 -5.66 -12.73
N GLY A 94 3.40 -5.02 -11.58
CA GLY A 94 4.36 -4.27 -10.79
C GLY A 94 3.65 -3.47 -9.70
N SER A 95 4.33 -2.51 -9.13
CA SER A 95 3.80 -1.57 -8.13
C SER A 95 3.94 -0.11 -8.60
N MET A 96 3.31 0.83 -7.89
CA MET A 96 3.53 2.25 -8.12
C MET A 96 4.99 2.67 -7.86
N LEU A 97 5.73 1.91 -7.03
CA LEU A 97 7.17 2.13 -6.85
C LEU A 97 7.92 1.75 -8.13
N ASP A 98 7.64 0.59 -8.70
CA ASP A 98 8.28 0.14 -9.95
C ASP A 98 7.97 1.11 -11.10
N LEU A 99 6.73 1.61 -11.18
CA LEU A 99 6.34 2.64 -12.15
C LEU A 99 7.15 3.92 -11.97
N HIS A 100 7.29 4.38 -10.72
CA HIS A 100 8.10 5.56 -10.41
C HIS A 100 9.56 5.35 -10.84
N ASP A 101 10.14 4.21 -10.52
CA ASP A 101 11.54 3.89 -10.85
C ASP A 101 11.76 3.84 -12.36
N VAL A 102 10.83 3.28 -13.13
CA VAL A 102 10.86 3.32 -14.61
C VAL A 102 10.84 4.75 -15.13
N TYR A 103 9.96 5.62 -14.59
CA TYR A 103 9.92 7.01 -15.01
C TYR A 103 11.23 7.75 -14.71
N GLN A 104 11.86 7.48 -13.56
CA GLN A 104 13.13 8.10 -13.19
C GLN A 104 14.32 7.57 -14.02
N THR A 105 14.40 6.26 -14.23
CA THR A 105 15.57 5.62 -14.84
C THR A 105 15.52 5.63 -16.36
N GLU A 106 14.35 5.41 -16.97
CA GLU A 106 14.23 5.30 -18.42
C GLU A 106 13.87 6.63 -19.09
N TYR A 107 13.04 7.45 -18.44
CA TYR A 107 12.58 8.72 -19.02
C TYR A 107 13.22 9.95 -18.40
N GLY A 108 13.86 9.84 -17.22
CA GLY A 108 14.45 10.98 -16.51
C GLY A 108 13.44 12.05 -16.09
N THR A 109 12.15 11.69 -15.99
CA THR A 109 11.04 12.60 -15.69
C THR A 109 10.15 12.03 -14.59
N PRO A 110 9.47 12.86 -13.78
CA PRO A 110 8.44 12.36 -12.88
C PRO A 110 7.24 11.79 -13.65
N ILE A 111 6.43 10.98 -12.97
CA ILE A 111 5.13 10.52 -13.49
C ILE A 111 4.27 11.75 -13.84
N GLU A 112 3.62 11.72 -15.00
CA GLU A 112 2.74 12.82 -15.43
C GLU A 112 1.66 13.08 -14.36
N PRO A 113 1.46 14.33 -13.90
CA PRO A 113 0.62 14.63 -12.75
C PRO A 113 -0.82 14.11 -12.86
N LYS A 114 -1.43 14.26 -14.06
CA LYS A 114 -2.79 13.76 -14.26
C LYS A 114 -2.86 12.25 -14.20
N TYR A 115 -1.90 11.56 -14.79
CA TYR A 115 -1.84 10.11 -14.76
C TYR A 115 -1.61 9.60 -13.32
N LEU A 116 -0.73 10.27 -12.56
CA LEU A 116 -0.52 9.97 -11.14
C LEU A 116 -1.81 10.11 -10.31
N THR A 117 -2.55 11.22 -10.50
CA THR A 117 -3.81 11.43 -9.75
C THR A 117 -4.91 10.47 -10.20
N ASP A 118 -4.99 10.11 -11.50
CA ASP A 118 -5.96 9.12 -12.00
C ASP A 118 -5.69 7.72 -11.36
N LEU A 119 -4.43 7.32 -11.20
CA LEU A 119 -4.06 6.08 -10.52
C LEU A 119 -4.35 6.15 -9.02
N LEU A 120 -3.97 7.23 -8.35
CA LEU A 120 -4.19 7.38 -6.90
C LEU A 120 -5.67 7.59 -6.55
N ALA A 121 -6.52 8.06 -7.44
CA ALA A 121 -7.96 8.13 -7.25
C ALA A 121 -8.57 6.73 -7.03
N GLN A 122 -8.03 5.71 -7.71
CA GLN A 122 -8.46 4.32 -7.54
C GLN A 122 -8.08 3.80 -6.15
N ALA A 123 -6.85 4.07 -5.70
CA ALA A 123 -6.41 3.72 -4.34
C ALA A 123 -7.24 4.47 -3.27
N ALA A 124 -7.51 5.77 -3.48
CA ALA A 124 -8.32 6.58 -2.58
C ALA A 124 -9.75 6.03 -2.44
N GLY A 125 -10.37 5.62 -3.55
CA GLY A 125 -11.70 4.98 -3.53
C GLY A 125 -11.73 3.69 -2.70
N ALA A 126 -10.69 2.87 -2.79
CA ALA A 126 -10.57 1.67 -1.96
C ALA A 126 -10.35 1.99 -0.48
N LEU A 127 -9.56 3.02 -0.15
CA LEU A 127 -9.37 3.47 1.22
C LEU A 127 -10.66 4.04 1.82
N ASP A 128 -11.40 4.83 1.06
CA ASP A 128 -12.69 5.37 1.49
C ASP A 128 -13.73 4.25 1.69
N PHE A 129 -13.72 3.22 0.84
CA PHE A 129 -14.54 2.01 1.02
C PHE A 129 -14.18 1.30 2.33
N LEU A 130 -12.90 1.07 2.62
CA LEU A 130 -12.47 0.45 3.87
C LEU A 130 -12.86 1.29 5.09
N ASN A 131 -12.80 2.61 4.97
CA ASN A 131 -13.10 3.55 6.05
C ASN A 131 -14.60 3.81 6.26
N ALA A 132 -15.48 3.32 5.41
CA ALA A 132 -16.92 3.69 5.39
C ALA A 132 -17.75 3.20 6.58
N ARG A 133 -17.16 2.54 7.61
CA ARG A 133 -17.85 1.99 8.80
C ARG A 133 -19.03 1.07 8.47
N GLN A 134 -18.99 0.42 7.32
CA GLN A 134 -20.03 -0.52 6.88
C GLN A 134 -19.63 -1.98 7.06
N HIS A 135 -18.37 -2.24 7.35
CA HIS A 135 -17.82 -3.58 7.55
C HIS A 135 -18.22 -4.11 8.92
N THR A 136 -18.55 -5.40 9.01
CA THR A 136 -18.95 -6.02 10.26
C THR A 136 -17.85 -6.93 10.76
N VAL A 137 -17.31 -6.66 11.95
CA VAL A 137 -16.34 -7.51 12.64
C VAL A 137 -16.90 -7.80 14.02
N ASP A 138 -17.01 -9.08 14.38
CA ASP A 138 -17.58 -9.52 15.66
C ASP A 138 -18.96 -8.88 15.99
N GLY A 139 -19.79 -8.69 14.96
CA GLY A 139 -21.13 -8.11 15.07
C GLY A 139 -21.18 -6.57 15.17
N MET A 140 -20.03 -5.88 15.16
CA MET A 140 -19.95 -4.42 15.23
C MET A 140 -19.60 -3.82 13.87
N LYS A 141 -20.21 -2.67 13.56
CA LYS A 141 -19.82 -1.86 12.40
C LYS A 141 -18.50 -1.14 12.67
N VAL A 142 -17.52 -1.38 11.81
CA VAL A 142 -16.15 -0.88 11.97
C VAL A 142 -15.66 -0.15 10.71
N SER A 143 -14.73 0.76 10.92
CA SER A 143 -13.82 1.29 9.92
C SER A 143 -12.54 0.46 9.94
N ILE A 144 -11.99 0.18 8.76
CA ILE A 144 -10.76 -0.58 8.58
C ILE A 144 -9.69 0.35 8.06
N GLN A 145 -8.54 0.38 8.73
CA GLN A 145 -7.35 1.08 8.25
C GLN A 145 -6.34 0.07 7.71
N HIS A 146 -5.73 0.39 6.59
CA HIS A 146 -4.72 -0.45 5.94
C HIS A 146 -3.40 -0.47 6.71
N CYS A 147 -3.02 0.67 7.27
CA CYS A 147 -1.85 0.91 8.12
C CYS A 147 -0.48 0.81 7.43
N ASP A 148 -0.38 0.49 6.15
CA ASP A 148 0.91 0.44 5.42
C ASP A 148 0.77 0.94 3.96
N ILE A 149 0.10 2.09 3.79
CA ILE A 149 -0.02 2.73 2.46
C ILE A 149 1.31 3.35 2.07
N LYS A 150 1.89 2.84 0.98
CA LYS A 150 3.15 3.29 0.36
C LYS A 150 3.21 2.82 -1.09
N PRO A 151 4.11 3.38 -1.94
CA PRO A 151 4.18 3.04 -3.36
C PRO A 151 4.28 1.55 -3.68
N SER A 152 5.02 0.78 -2.90
CA SER A 152 5.20 -0.67 -3.13
C SER A 152 3.97 -1.52 -2.77
N ASN A 153 2.99 -0.98 -2.04
CA ASN A 153 1.76 -1.68 -1.68
C ASN A 153 0.55 -1.25 -2.54
N LEU A 154 0.77 -0.38 -3.51
CA LEU A 154 -0.17 0.00 -4.56
C LEU A 154 0.22 -0.77 -5.83
N LEU A 155 -0.42 -1.92 -6.07
CA LEU A 155 -0.08 -2.82 -7.16
C LEU A 155 -0.79 -2.42 -8.45
N LEU A 156 -0.14 -2.66 -9.59
CA LEU A 156 -0.61 -2.35 -10.92
C LEU A 156 -1.05 -3.61 -11.67
N PHE A 157 -2.22 -3.54 -12.28
CA PHE A 157 -2.80 -4.53 -13.16
C PHE A 157 -3.28 -3.80 -14.42
N GLY A 158 -2.38 -3.63 -15.39
CA GLY A 158 -2.58 -2.68 -16.49
C GLY A 158 -2.71 -1.24 -15.98
N ASP A 159 -3.85 -0.61 -16.24
CA ASP A 159 -4.18 0.75 -15.75
C ASP A 159 -4.99 0.72 -14.43
N THR A 160 -5.14 -0.46 -13.80
CA THR A 160 -5.87 -0.60 -12.53
C THR A 160 -4.90 -0.66 -11.36
N VAL A 161 -5.15 0.18 -10.35
CA VAL A 161 -4.43 0.13 -9.06
C VAL A 161 -5.24 -0.68 -8.07
N LYS A 162 -4.59 -1.62 -7.36
CA LYS A 162 -5.19 -2.34 -6.24
C LYS A 162 -4.32 -2.23 -5.00
N LEU A 163 -4.95 -2.03 -3.84
CA LEU A 163 -4.28 -2.09 -2.55
C LEU A 163 -3.89 -3.53 -2.23
N ALA A 164 -2.69 -3.72 -1.72
CA ALA A 164 -2.15 -5.03 -1.33
C ALA A 164 -1.45 -4.95 0.03
N ASP A 165 -1.16 -6.11 0.59
CA ASP A 165 -0.45 -6.25 1.87
C ASP A 165 -1.24 -5.76 3.09
N PHE A 166 -2.39 -6.36 3.32
CA PHE A 166 -3.29 -6.08 4.45
C PHE A 166 -2.85 -6.72 5.78
N GLY A 167 -1.64 -7.26 5.86
CA GLY A 167 -1.16 -7.95 7.05
C GLY A 167 -1.12 -7.10 8.33
N LEU A 168 -1.18 -5.78 8.19
CA LEU A 168 -1.18 -4.81 9.28
C LEU A 168 -2.53 -4.12 9.48
N SER A 169 -3.54 -4.45 8.67
CA SER A 169 -4.84 -3.80 8.73
C SER A 169 -5.51 -3.98 10.09
N ALA A 170 -6.12 -2.92 10.59
CA ALA A 170 -6.74 -2.89 11.89
C ALA A 170 -8.06 -2.09 11.88
N SER A 171 -8.96 -2.45 12.80
CA SER A 171 -10.22 -1.72 13.01
C SER A 171 -10.03 -0.58 14.01
N THR A 172 -10.62 0.60 13.73
CA THR A 172 -10.55 1.76 14.63
C THR A 172 -11.42 1.62 15.89
N ASN A 173 -12.42 0.74 15.87
CA ASN A 173 -13.35 0.56 17.00
C ASN A 173 -12.88 -0.43 18.07
N VAL A 174 -11.85 -1.22 17.78
CA VAL A 174 -11.22 -2.07 18.79
C VAL A 174 -10.04 -1.27 19.34
N PRO A 175 -9.90 -1.13 20.68
CA PRO A 175 -8.70 -0.57 21.25
C PRO A 175 -7.54 -1.55 21.01
N VAL A 176 -7.06 -1.58 19.78
CA VAL A 176 -5.81 -2.23 19.48
C VAL A 176 -4.77 -1.30 20.09
N LYS A 177 -4.32 -1.60 21.31
CA LYS A 177 -3.01 -1.14 21.73
C LYS A 177 -2.07 -1.75 20.73
N LEU A 178 -1.74 -0.98 19.70
CA LEU A 178 -0.63 -1.33 18.83
C LEU A 178 0.60 -1.34 19.76
N HIS A 179 1.00 -2.53 20.22
CA HIS A 179 2.14 -2.68 21.14
C HIS A 179 3.45 -2.21 20.47
N ARG A 180 3.42 -1.91 19.18
CA ARG A 180 4.47 -1.28 18.38
C ARG A 180 3.84 -0.43 17.28
N ALA A 181 4.56 0.59 16.83
CA ALA A 181 4.26 1.28 15.59
C ALA A 181 4.16 0.26 14.43
N VAL A 182 3.02 0.25 13.73
CA VAL A 182 2.69 -0.73 12.68
C VAL A 182 2.75 -0.03 11.34
N GLY A 183 3.56 -0.55 10.41
CA GLY A 183 3.74 0.00 9.07
C GLY A 183 5.18 0.44 8.80
N THR A 184 5.36 1.16 7.70
CA THR A 184 6.64 1.70 7.28
C THR A 184 6.83 3.10 7.87
N PRO A 185 7.79 3.33 8.79
CA PRO A 185 7.88 4.58 9.56
C PRO A 185 7.82 5.86 8.72
N ALA A 186 8.43 5.85 7.53
CA ALA A 186 8.46 7.01 6.63
C ALA A 186 7.08 7.49 6.14
N TYR A 187 6.07 6.62 6.14
CA TYR A 187 4.71 6.90 5.66
C TYR A 187 3.68 6.97 6.78
N MET A 188 4.09 6.68 8.01
CA MET A 188 3.20 6.47 9.14
C MET A 188 2.68 7.78 9.70
N ALA A 189 1.38 7.85 10.00
CA ALA A 189 0.77 9.00 10.64
C ALA A 189 1.24 9.16 12.11
N PRO A 190 1.34 10.40 12.63
CA PRO A 190 1.82 10.67 13.99
C PRO A 190 1.04 9.91 15.08
N GLU A 191 -0.28 9.82 14.94
CA GLU A 191 -1.12 9.08 15.89
C GLU A 191 -0.83 7.57 15.87
N VAL A 192 -0.50 7.01 14.69
CA VAL A 192 -0.17 5.58 14.55
C VAL A 192 1.16 5.28 15.24
N MET A 193 2.14 6.17 15.12
CA MET A 193 3.41 6.07 15.85
C MET A 193 3.22 6.11 17.37
N GLN A 194 2.15 6.75 17.84
CA GLN A 194 1.76 6.78 19.25
C GLN A 194 0.88 5.57 19.66
N GLY A 195 0.71 4.59 18.78
CA GLY A 195 -0.10 3.39 19.04
C GLY A 195 -1.61 3.64 18.97
N ARG A 196 -2.06 4.70 18.30
CA ARG A 196 -3.47 5.07 18.10
C ARG A 196 -3.81 5.02 16.61
N LEU A 197 -5.02 4.61 16.29
CA LEU A 197 -5.57 4.67 14.93
C LEU A 197 -6.67 5.72 14.87
N SER A 198 -6.81 6.35 13.72
CA SER A 198 -7.92 7.23 13.39
C SER A 198 -8.49 6.87 12.01
N ASP A 199 -9.69 7.33 11.71
CA ASP A 199 -10.32 7.17 10.40
C ASP A 199 -9.56 7.92 9.28
N TRP A 200 -8.57 8.73 9.63
CA TRP A 200 -7.73 9.53 8.71
C TRP A 200 -6.27 9.06 8.66
N SER A 201 -5.91 7.96 9.32
CA SER A 201 -4.50 7.52 9.38
C SER A 201 -3.96 7.14 8.00
N ASP A 202 -4.72 6.40 7.20
CA ASP A 202 -4.32 6.02 5.83
C ASP A 202 -4.26 7.22 4.87
N GLN A 203 -5.07 8.26 5.09
CA GLN A 203 -5.01 9.49 4.30
C GLN A 203 -3.65 10.20 4.46
N PHE A 204 -3.11 10.24 5.67
CA PHE A 204 -1.77 10.77 5.91
C PHE A 204 -0.73 9.99 5.09
N SER A 205 -0.77 8.66 5.16
CA SER A 205 0.14 7.79 4.42
C SER A 205 -0.02 7.95 2.89
N LEU A 206 -1.25 8.19 2.41
CA LEU A 206 -1.52 8.49 1.00
C LEU A 206 -0.93 9.86 0.60
N GLY A 207 -0.99 10.87 1.47
CA GLY A 207 -0.36 12.19 1.25
C GLY A 207 1.16 12.10 1.13
N VAL A 208 1.81 11.28 1.98
CA VAL A 208 3.24 10.99 1.87
C VAL A 208 3.55 10.22 0.59
N THR A 209 2.72 9.22 0.26
CA THR A 209 2.85 8.41 -0.97
C THR A 209 2.76 9.28 -2.21
N TYR A 210 1.78 10.20 -2.27
CA TYR A 210 1.68 11.17 -3.35
C TYR A 210 2.94 12.01 -3.47
N THR A 211 3.43 12.58 -2.36
CA THR A 211 4.63 13.41 -2.34
C THR A 211 5.84 12.66 -2.90
N TYR A 212 6.05 11.43 -2.47
CA TYR A 212 7.15 10.61 -2.97
C TYR A 212 7.03 10.31 -4.47
N LEU A 213 5.87 9.83 -4.93
CA LEU A 213 5.65 9.51 -6.34
C LEU A 213 5.74 10.75 -7.25
N ARG A 214 5.40 11.92 -6.74
CA ARG A 214 5.43 13.20 -7.44
C ARG A 214 6.81 13.81 -7.58
N THR A 215 7.68 13.58 -6.57
CA THR A 215 8.96 14.30 -6.43
C THR A 215 10.19 13.39 -6.32
N GLY A 216 10.01 12.10 -6.07
CA GLY A 216 11.08 11.16 -5.71
C GLY A 216 11.64 11.37 -4.30
N LYS A 217 11.00 12.22 -3.47
CA LYS A 217 11.48 12.56 -2.13
C LYS A 217 10.37 12.44 -1.10
N LEU A 218 10.74 12.02 0.11
CA LEU A 218 9.88 12.11 1.28
C LEU A 218 9.78 13.56 1.75
N PRO A 219 8.66 13.96 2.38
CA PRO A 219 8.49 15.32 2.92
C PRO A 219 9.28 15.59 4.20
N TRP A 220 10.17 14.71 4.59
CA TRP A 220 11.09 14.86 5.74
C TRP A 220 12.48 14.35 5.42
N ASN A 221 13.44 14.92 6.16
CA ASN A 221 14.83 14.46 6.05
C ASN A 221 14.98 13.11 6.77
N GLU A 222 15.46 12.09 6.08
CA GLU A 222 15.67 10.74 6.61
C GLU A 222 16.53 10.70 7.88
N LYS A 223 17.48 11.64 8.04
CA LYS A 223 18.33 11.74 9.23
C LYS A 223 17.57 12.19 10.49
N VAL A 224 16.42 12.85 10.32
CA VAL A 224 15.59 13.35 11.41
C VAL A 224 14.55 12.29 11.84
N MET A 225 14.36 11.25 11.03
CA MET A 225 13.29 10.27 11.23
C MET A 225 13.47 9.35 12.44
N SER A 226 14.67 9.23 13.03
CA SER A 226 14.91 8.24 14.09
C SER A 226 14.33 8.63 15.46
N GLU A 227 14.22 9.93 15.79
CA GLU A 227 13.75 10.36 17.12
C GLU A 227 12.83 11.60 17.11
N THR A 228 12.86 12.44 16.08
CA THR A 228 12.14 13.73 16.03
C THR A 228 11.04 13.80 14.98
N TYR A 229 10.74 12.72 14.29
CA TYR A 229 9.75 12.62 13.22
C TYR A 229 8.37 13.20 13.59
N LEU A 230 7.97 13.09 14.86
CA LEU A 230 6.70 13.61 15.36
C LEU A 230 6.66 15.13 15.54
N VAL A 231 7.78 15.81 15.42
CA VAL A 231 7.93 17.24 15.78
C VAL A 231 8.30 18.10 14.58
N ALA A 232 8.96 17.54 13.56
CA ALA A 232 9.36 18.31 12.39
C ALA A 232 8.19 18.48 11.40
N PRO A 233 7.87 19.74 11.00
CA PRO A 233 6.88 19.95 9.95
C PRO A 233 7.39 19.38 8.62
N PRO A 234 6.47 18.89 7.74
CA PRO A 234 6.85 18.39 6.43
C PRO A 234 7.45 19.51 5.56
N ASP A 235 8.54 19.22 4.87
CA ASP A 235 9.04 20.10 3.82
C ASP A 235 8.22 19.93 2.54
N LEU A 236 7.27 20.83 2.33
CA LEU A 236 6.42 20.85 1.14
C LEU A 236 6.97 21.72 0.01
N THR A 237 8.14 22.36 0.20
CA THR A 237 8.77 23.18 -0.86
C THR A 237 9.17 22.36 -2.06
N ILE A 238 9.38 21.05 -1.88
CA ILE A 238 9.64 20.07 -2.94
C ILE A 238 8.48 19.88 -3.92
N LEU A 239 7.25 20.24 -3.51
CA LEU A 239 6.04 20.15 -4.33
C LEU A 239 5.78 21.47 -5.09
N PRO A 240 5.10 21.43 -6.24
CA PRO A 240 4.54 22.60 -6.90
C PRO A 240 3.67 23.42 -5.93
N GLU A 241 3.74 24.75 -6.03
CA GLU A 241 3.10 25.66 -5.08
C GLU A 241 1.60 25.38 -4.89
N ARG A 242 0.88 25.09 -5.97
CA ARG A 242 -0.57 24.79 -5.94
C ARG A 242 -0.92 23.49 -5.21
N GLU A 243 0.00 22.52 -5.15
CA GLU A 243 -0.22 21.22 -4.50
C GLU A 243 0.07 21.28 -3.00
N ARG A 244 0.92 22.22 -2.54
CA ARG A 244 1.39 22.34 -1.14
C ARG A 244 0.26 22.44 -0.11
N PRO A 245 -0.74 23.33 -0.25
CA PRO A 245 -1.80 23.44 0.74
C PRO A 245 -2.65 22.17 0.83
N ILE A 246 -2.82 21.45 -0.27
CA ILE A 246 -3.63 20.23 -0.33
C ILE A 246 -2.91 19.11 0.41
N VAL A 247 -1.64 18.87 0.08
CA VAL A 247 -0.82 17.88 0.77
C VAL A 247 -0.60 18.27 2.22
N GLY A 248 -0.33 19.57 2.50
CA GLY A 248 -0.17 20.05 3.87
C GLY A 248 -1.37 19.75 4.76
N ARG A 249 -2.58 19.87 4.25
CA ARG A 249 -3.78 19.48 4.97
C ARG A 249 -3.85 17.97 5.22
N ALA A 250 -3.52 17.14 4.22
CA ALA A 250 -3.48 15.69 4.39
C ALA A 250 -2.44 15.25 5.44
N LEU A 251 -1.34 16.00 5.58
CA LEU A 251 -0.26 15.76 6.53
C LEU A 251 -0.43 16.51 7.87
N ALA A 252 -1.62 17.06 8.16
CA ALA A 252 -1.90 17.70 9.45
C ALA A 252 -1.68 16.71 10.60
N THR A 253 -1.05 17.22 11.68
CA THR A 253 -0.74 16.42 12.88
C THR A 253 -2.03 15.95 13.58
N VAL A 254 -3.06 16.82 13.61
CA VAL A 254 -4.39 16.49 14.15
C VAL A 254 -5.20 15.82 13.06
N PRO A 255 -5.63 14.55 13.22
CA PRO A 255 -6.34 13.82 12.17
C PRO A 255 -7.61 14.51 11.65
N GLN A 256 -8.37 15.19 12.55
CA GLN A 256 -9.63 15.87 12.23
C GLN A 256 -9.45 17.11 11.33
N ASP A 257 -8.24 17.66 11.25
CA ASP A 257 -7.92 18.81 10.39
C ASP A 257 -7.66 18.36 8.93
N ARG A 258 -7.50 17.05 8.69
CA ARG A 258 -7.29 16.47 7.36
C ARG A 258 -8.56 16.58 6.50
N TRP A 259 -8.50 16.07 5.30
CA TRP A 259 -9.64 15.99 4.37
C TRP A 259 -10.70 15.01 4.90
N LYS A 260 -11.95 15.19 4.48
CA LYS A 260 -13.05 14.29 4.89
C LYS A 260 -12.87 12.87 4.39
N SER A 261 -12.24 12.71 3.22
CA SER A 261 -11.94 11.42 2.61
C SER A 261 -10.62 11.47 1.82
N CYS A 262 -10.10 10.30 1.46
CA CYS A 262 -8.96 10.17 0.56
C CYS A 262 -9.32 10.66 -0.84
N GLY A 263 -10.54 10.36 -1.31
CA GLY A 263 -11.07 10.82 -2.59
C GLY A 263 -11.09 12.33 -2.69
N GLU A 264 -11.61 13.04 -1.67
CA GLU A 264 -11.63 14.51 -1.64
C GLU A 264 -10.22 15.10 -1.80
N MET A 265 -9.23 14.54 -1.11
CA MET A 265 -7.82 14.97 -1.26
C MET A 265 -7.33 14.84 -2.70
N ILE A 266 -7.55 13.67 -3.33
CA ILE A 266 -7.08 13.44 -4.70
C ILE A 266 -7.83 14.29 -5.72
N GLU A 267 -9.14 14.53 -5.53
CA GLU A 267 -9.93 15.44 -6.36
C GLU A 267 -9.35 16.87 -6.33
N GLN A 268 -9.00 17.36 -5.15
CA GLN A 268 -8.37 18.68 -5.02
C GLN A 268 -7.00 18.75 -5.71
N LEU A 269 -6.20 17.69 -5.66
CA LEU A 269 -4.94 17.61 -6.41
C LEU A 269 -5.19 17.61 -7.92
N ALA A 270 -6.18 16.88 -8.41
CA ALA A 270 -6.54 16.85 -9.82
C ALA A 270 -7.04 18.23 -10.32
N GLU A 271 -7.75 19.00 -9.50
CA GLU A 271 -8.18 20.37 -9.85
C GLU A 271 -7.00 21.31 -10.12
N THR A 272 -5.88 21.15 -9.42
CA THR A 272 -4.67 21.99 -9.64
C THR A 272 -4.10 21.86 -11.06
N GLN A 273 -4.45 20.79 -11.75
CA GLN A 273 -3.92 20.42 -13.08
C GLN A 273 -4.79 20.94 -14.24
N LYS A 274 -6.04 21.32 -13.98
CA LYS A 274 -6.99 21.78 -15.01
C LYS A 274 -6.58 23.09 -15.70
N GLY A 275 -5.58 23.80 -15.21
CA GLY A 275 -5.05 25.05 -15.77
C GLY A 275 -3.76 24.92 -16.60
N THR A 276 -3.18 23.72 -16.68
CA THR A 276 -1.85 23.48 -17.29
C THR A 276 -1.91 22.73 -18.64
N ALA A 277 -3.10 22.57 -19.24
CA ALA A 277 -3.29 21.87 -20.51
C ALA A 277 -2.76 22.69 -21.72
N GLY A 278 -1.45 22.90 -21.78
CA GLY A 278 -0.72 23.55 -22.88
C GLY A 278 0.67 22.94 -23.02
N GLY A 279 0.78 21.69 -23.49
CA GLY A 279 2.09 21.12 -23.80
C GLY A 279 2.10 19.60 -23.86
N SER A 280 2.17 19.08 -25.08
CA SER A 280 2.72 17.79 -25.51
C SER A 280 2.06 16.50 -24.98
N ARG A 281 1.23 15.92 -25.83
CA ARG A 281 0.84 14.51 -25.78
C ARG A 281 2.05 13.62 -26.10
N LEU A 282 2.67 13.02 -25.11
CA LEU A 282 3.42 11.78 -25.25
C LEU A 282 2.68 10.68 -24.49
N ARG A 283 1.67 10.09 -25.13
CA ARG A 283 1.07 8.82 -24.72
C ARG A 283 1.92 7.69 -25.29
N THR A 284 2.97 7.30 -24.58
CA THR A 284 3.59 5.99 -24.80
C THR A 284 3.45 5.22 -23.50
N LYS A 285 2.54 4.23 -23.50
CA LYS A 285 2.44 3.25 -22.42
C LYS A 285 3.78 2.51 -22.33
N PRO A 286 4.44 2.41 -21.16
CA PRO A 286 5.54 1.49 -21.01
C PRO A 286 5.01 0.07 -21.22
N LYS A 287 5.63 -0.68 -22.11
CA LYS A 287 5.46 -2.13 -22.13
C LYS A 287 6.21 -2.67 -20.94
N THR A 288 5.50 -3.09 -19.90
CA THR A 288 6.08 -3.89 -18.83
C THR A 288 6.67 -5.14 -19.49
N GLY A 289 7.99 -5.18 -19.62
CA GLY A 289 8.71 -6.32 -20.12
C GLY A 289 8.56 -7.48 -19.13
N ARG A 290 8.27 -8.65 -19.71
CA ARG A 290 8.22 -9.95 -19.01
C ARG A 290 9.60 -10.34 -18.49
#